data_10951c894c9999b95ce96c30ae7c5ee1
#
_entry.id   10951c894c9999b95ce96c30ae7c5ee1
#
_cell.length_a   1.000
_cell.length_b   1.000
_cell.length_c   1.000
_cell.angle_alpha   90.00
_cell.angle_beta   90.00
_cell.angle_gamma   90.00
#
_symmetry.space_group_name_H-M   'P 1'
#
loop_
_entity.id
_entity.type
_entity.pdbx_description
1 polymer ?
#
loop_
_entity_poly.entity_id
_entity_poly.type
_entity_poly.pdbx_seq_one_letter_code
_entity_poly.pdbx_strand_id
1 'polypeptide(L)'
;MSNIINAVSGFARKHTFATVFFSLLTVFLLGSAGLECVKIDVRFLFMTGDMTDNPIGPFPTIFGNPYYDYPSTMFILSWLSTFCGHIVARWTVTLPSMIFGAYSIAMTWRIGEKAEKGLGLWALMLSLVSFEYFNSILGFGIDLPVCAAGVTMVALLQEDRLNIFFSTLVFAALLVFCFAIRGPMGPVLLGAGTAGWLAMSGRWKTFFSFGAAGAIVLAGCVGFAWWLLHHVGGDEMWNQFYEWQFNNRMDGGSVFFYLLGSLPTYAPLSVPFLYTLIAGGRALMKAPVGPWLGFLFAVEILLSIPGCQHTRYMTLAVPFMALSGAWGILHARLDLKLSEVWRDRIVRLARLVLVLIPYATMLGAVVCLIVSFFFVAPEWLPYGHYALGFLLIAAAVYCFRGHDSWTARFALASCCLGIHFVFAVIPAISAQEDSRPFVEAVEKASGENRVFFFNLNADHVGIKYLAEVNNARRKQVFFICDEDQTTEEHYAYRTVEEGFRMLGSEIVILREKYLEKLTQLAGAMNKKVVPQFEGKLGHRRYLAVRLVPEETPAKP
;
A
#
# COMPACT_ATOMS: atom_id res chain seq x y z
N MET A 1 35.16 17.11 -13.87
CA MET A 1 33.93 16.33 -14.10
C MET A 1 34.22 14.84 -14.25
N SER A 2 35.18 14.38 -15.05
CA SER A 2 35.56 12.97 -15.23
C SER A 2 35.96 12.27 -13.93
N ASN A 3 36.74 12.91 -13.04
CA ASN A 3 37.16 12.35 -11.77
C ASN A 3 36.00 12.10 -10.79
N ILE A 4 34.98 13.00 -10.79
CA ILE A 4 33.78 12.83 -9.96
C ILE A 4 32.94 11.65 -10.50
N ILE A 5 32.76 11.57 -11.82
CA ILE A 5 32.04 10.47 -12.47
C ILE A 5 32.73 9.13 -12.18
N ASN A 6 34.07 9.06 -12.27
CA ASN A 6 34.83 7.87 -11.97
C ASN A 6 34.75 7.48 -10.48
N ALA A 7 34.79 8.45 -9.57
CA ALA A 7 34.64 8.20 -8.13
C ALA A 7 33.24 7.69 -7.80
N VAL A 8 32.18 8.30 -8.36
CA VAL A 8 30.79 7.88 -8.17
C VAL A 8 30.57 6.49 -8.76
N SER A 9 31.06 6.21 -9.96
CA SER A 9 30.93 4.90 -10.59
C SER A 9 31.71 3.82 -9.83
N GLY A 10 32.88 4.15 -9.29
CA GLY A 10 33.67 3.25 -8.42
C GLY A 10 32.94 2.94 -7.11
N PHE A 11 32.36 3.95 -6.46
CA PHE A 11 31.53 3.77 -5.26
C PHE A 11 30.29 2.91 -5.56
N ALA A 12 29.57 3.22 -6.63
CA ALA A 12 28.37 2.49 -7.03
C ALA A 12 28.68 1.00 -7.29
N ARG A 13 29.79 0.68 -7.94
CA ARG A 13 30.22 -0.71 -8.16
C ARG A 13 30.58 -1.44 -6.86
N LYS A 14 31.23 -0.74 -5.92
CA LYS A 14 31.62 -1.32 -4.62
C LYS A 14 30.43 -1.50 -3.68
N HIS A 15 29.44 -0.59 -3.74
CA HIS A 15 28.30 -0.53 -2.84
C HIS A 15 26.97 -0.63 -3.59
N THR A 16 26.86 -1.56 -4.54
CA THR A 16 25.71 -1.64 -5.47
C THR A 16 24.36 -1.74 -4.74
N PHE A 17 24.28 -2.53 -3.66
CA PHE A 17 23.05 -2.62 -2.86
C PHE A 17 22.62 -1.26 -2.31
N ALA A 18 23.54 -0.54 -1.67
CA ALA A 18 23.25 0.78 -1.12
C ALA A 18 22.87 1.78 -2.21
N THR A 19 23.56 1.71 -3.36
CA THR A 19 23.24 2.56 -4.52
C THR A 19 21.83 2.32 -5.03
N VAL A 20 21.44 1.06 -5.22
CA VAL A 20 20.06 0.71 -5.65
C VAL A 20 19.05 1.17 -4.62
N PHE A 21 19.27 0.88 -3.34
CA PHE A 21 18.38 1.27 -2.26
C PHE A 21 18.15 2.79 -2.20
N PHE A 22 19.23 3.57 -2.13
CA PHE A 22 19.13 5.03 -2.01
C PHE A 22 18.59 5.69 -3.28
N SER A 23 18.90 5.16 -4.46
CA SER A 23 18.32 5.66 -5.72
C SER A 23 16.80 5.46 -5.76
N LEU A 24 16.32 4.28 -5.38
CA LEU A 24 14.88 3.99 -5.31
C LEU A 24 14.20 4.87 -4.26
N LEU A 25 14.76 4.98 -3.07
CA LEU A 25 14.21 5.81 -2.01
C LEU A 25 14.12 7.28 -2.45
N THR A 26 15.14 7.80 -3.13
CA THR A 26 15.12 9.17 -3.67
C THR A 26 14.00 9.36 -4.70
N VAL A 27 13.83 8.40 -5.62
CA VAL A 27 12.75 8.45 -6.61
C VAL A 27 11.38 8.45 -5.94
N PHE A 28 11.18 7.61 -4.92
CA PHE A 28 9.92 7.53 -4.20
C PHE A 28 9.63 8.81 -3.39
N LEU A 29 10.63 9.36 -2.73
CA LEU A 29 10.50 10.64 -2.00
C LEU A 29 10.14 11.79 -2.94
N LEU A 30 10.85 11.92 -4.05
CA LEU A 30 10.56 12.96 -5.05
C LEU A 30 9.17 12.80 -5.66
N GLY A 31 8.73 11.55 -5.89
CA GLY A 31 7.40 11.26 -6.45
C GLY A 31 6.25 11.46 -5.46
N SER A 32 6.51 11.51 -4.15
CA SER A 32 5.47 11.73 -3.14
C SER A 32 5.46 13.13 -2.54
N ALA A 33 6.49 13.94 -2.80
CA ALA A 33 6.61 15.29 -2.26
C ALA A 33 5.48 16.20 -2.77
N GLY A 34 4.84 16.92 -1.85
CA GLY A 34 3.77 17.88 -2.17
C GLY A 34 2.43 17.27 -2.58
N LEU A 35 2.30 15.94 -2.57
CA LEU A 35 1.06 15.26 -2.89
C LEU A 35 0.22 15.01 -1.65
N GLU A 36 -1.10 14.93 -1.85
CA GLU A 36 -2.04 14.53 -0.79
C GLU A 36 -2.13 13.01 -0.63
N CYS A 37 -2.54 12.58 0.56
CA CYS A 37 -3.01 11.22 0.77
C CYS A 37 -4.36 11.01 0.10
N VAL A 38 -4.55 9.82 -0.48
CA VAL A 38 -5.77 9.46 -1.18
C VAL A 38 -6.33 8.14 -0.63
N LYS A 39 -7.63 7.95 -0.78
CA LYS A 39 -8.32 6.72 -0.37
C LYS A 39 -8.08 6.37 1.11
N ILE A 40 -7.73 5.12 1.38
CA ILE A 40 -7.50 4.61 2.74
C ILE A 40 -6.29 5.23 3.45
N ASP A 41 -5.32 5.74 2.69
CA ASP A 41 -4.12 6.35 3.27
C ASP A 41 -4.45 7.61 4.08
N VAL A 42 -5.56 8.28 3.77
CA VAL A 42 -6.07 9.42 4.55
C VAL A 42 -6.37 9.02 6.00
N ARG A 43 -6.97 7.85 6.20
CA ARG A 43 -7.25 7.30 7.55
C ARG A 43 -5.95 7.08 8.32
N PHE A 44 -4.96 6.50 7.67
CA PHE A 44 -3.66 6.23 8.28
C PHE A 44 -2.86 7.50 8.58
N LEU A 45 -2.96 8.51 7.71
CA LEU A 45 -2.42 9.83 7.98
C LEU A 45 -3.06 10.45 9.22
N PHE A 46 -4.41 10.39 9.32
CA PHE A 46 -5.13 10.88 10.48
C PHE A 46 -4.72 10.17 11.77
N MET A 47 -4.71 8.82 11.78
CA MET A 47 -4.29 8.03 12.95
C MET A 47 -2.86 8.38 13.37
N THR A 48 -1.96 8.61 12.41
CA THR A 48 -0.58 9.03 12.71
C THR A 48 -0.55 10.40 13.37
N GLY A 49 -1.38 11.34 12.91
CA GLY A 49 -1.54 12.67 13.53
C GLY A 49 -2.17 12.59 14.91
N ASP A 50 -3.19 11.77 15.08
CA ASP A 50 -3.95 11.57 16.32
C ASP A 50 -3.05 11.09 17.49
N MET A 51 -1.99 10.33 17.17
CA MET A 51 -0.98 9.89 18.15
C MET A 51 -0.18 11.04 18.79
N THR A 52 -0.23 12.24 18.22
CA THR A 52 0.41 13.43 18.81
C THR A 52 -0.35 13.94 20.04
N ASP A 53 -1.66 13.79 19.99
CA ASP A 53 -2.57 14.32 21.02
C ASP A 53 -3.05 13.26 22.00
N ASN A 54 -2.94 11.98 21.64
CA ASN A 54 -3.41 10.86 22.42
C ASN A 54 -2.26 9.95 22.87
N PRO A 55 -2.38 9.25 24.01
CA PRO A 55 -1.36 8.31 24.47
C PRO A 55 -1.09 7.21 23.46
N ILE A 56 0.18 6.91 23.23
CA ILE A 56 0.57 5.77 22.39
C ILE A 56 0.21 4.48 23.11
N GLY A 57 -0.74 3.76 22.55
CA GLY A 57 -1.23 2.48 23.05
C GLY A 57 -0.86 1.29 22.13
N PRO A 58 -1.36 0.09 22.46
CA PRO A 58 -1.17 -1.09 21.61
C PRO A 58 -1.80 -0.96 20.22
N PHE A 59 -2.80 -0.11 20.06
CA PHE A 59 -3.48 0.21 18.82
C PHE A 59 -3.39 1.71 18.53
N PRO A 60 -3.36 2.12 17.24
CA PRO A 60 -3.53 3.53 16.88
C PRO A 60 -4.94 3.98 17.27
N THR A 61 -5.13 5.28 17.36
CA THR A 61 -6.43 5.84 17.74
C THR A 61 -7.06 6.61 16.58
N ILE A 62 -8.38 6.69 16.62
CA ILE A 62 -9.20 7.60 15.84
C ILE A 62 -10.04 8.40 16.83
N PHE A 63 -9.81 9.71 16.94
CA PHE A 63 -10.42 10.57 17.97
C PHE A 63 -10.20 10.08 19.40
N GLY A 64 -9.02 9.51 19.66
CA GLY A 64 -8.68 8.94 20.96
C GLY A 64 -9.23 7.54 21.23
N ASN A 65 -10.09 7.00 20.35
CA ASN A 65 -10.61 5.63 20.48
C ASN A 65 -9.70 4.62 19.78
N PRO A 66 -9.41 3.47 20.38
CA PRO A 66 -8.55 2.45 19.78
C PRO A 66 -9.13 1.90 18.47
N TYR A 67 -8.27 1.76 17.46
CA TYR A 67 -8.61 1.12 16.19
C TYR A 67 -7.97 -0.26 16.10
N TYR A 68 -8.75 -1.31 16.34
CA TYR A 68 -8.28 -2.68 16.57
C TYR A 68 -7.78 -3.44 15.34
N ASP A 69 -7.90 -2.88 14.13
CA ASP A 69 -7.53 -3.57 12.89
C ASP A 69 -6.01 -3.76 12.74
N TYR A 70 -5.20 -2.86 13.35
CA TYR A 70 -3.74 -2.90 13.25
C TYR A 70 -3.04 -2.56 14.56
N PRO A 71 -1.91 -3.23 14.89
CA PRO A 71 -1.02 -2.78 15.97
C PRO A 71 -0.42 -1.40 15.69
N SER A 72 -0.08 -0.65 16.74
CA SER A 72 0.45 0.71 16.63
C SER A 72 1.84 0.81 15.98
N THR A 73 2.61 -0.26 15.86
CA THR A 73 4.05 -0.16 15.52
C THR A 73 4.31 0.55 14.19
N MET A 74 3.55 0.25 13.13
CA MET A 74 3.73 0.94 11.85
C MET A 74 3.38 2.43 11.96
N PHE A 75 2.36 2.75 12.74
CA PHE A 75 1.94 4.14 13.02
C PHE A 75 2.99 4.88 13.86
N ILE A 76 3.62 4.21 14.83
CA ILE A 76 4.74 4.78 15.61
C ILE A 76 5.92 5.12 14.67
N LEU A 77 6.28 4.21 13.75
CA LEU A 77 7.32 4.47 12.75
C LEU A 77 6.97 5.69 11.87
N SER A 78 5.72 5.77 11.44
CA SER A 78 5.21 6.90 10.66
C SER A 78 5.17 8.19 11.50
N TRP A 79 4.75 8.13 12.74
CA TRP A 79 4.76 9.27 13.66
C TRP A 79 6.18 9.79 13.92
N LEU A 80 7.15 8.90 14.11
CA LEU A 80 8.56 9.29 14.23
C LEU A 80 9.06 9.98 12.95
N SER A 81 8.67 9.50 11.76
CA SER A 81 9.05 10.12 10.49
C SER A 81 8.34 11.46 10.22
N THR A 82 7.24 11.76 10.92
CA THR A 82 6.61 13.08 10.93
C THR A 82 7.28 14.05 11.92
N PHE A 83 8.47 13.71 12.43
CA PHE A 83 9.15 14.43 13.51
C PHE A 83 8.26 14.56 14.75
N CYS A 84 7.69 13.44 15.18
CA CYS A 84 6.78 13.34 16.32
C CYS A 84 5.53 14.24 16.17
N GLY A 85 4.93 14.26 14.99
CA GLY A 85 3.70 14.99 14.70
C GLY A 85 3.88 16.44 14.24
N HIS A 86 5.13 16.94 14.12
CA HIS A 86 5.36 18.32 13.67
C HIS A 86 5.07 18.56 12.18
N ILE A 87 5.27 17.53 11.32
CA ILE A 87 5.04 17.62 9.89
C ILE A 87 4.25 16.38 9.44
N VAL A 88 2.93 16.43 9.62
CA VAL A 88 2.04 15.35 9.18
C VAL A 88 1.65 15.60 7.72
N ALA A 89 2.39 14.99 6.81
CA ALA A 89 2.18 15.09 5.37
C ALA A 89 2.30 13.69 4.74
N ARG A 90 1.79 13.52 3.53
CA ARG A 90 1.86 12.22 2.85
C ARG A 90 3.28 11.64 2.86
N TRP A 91 4.28 12.41 2.39
CA TRP A 91 5.64 11.93 2.24
C TRP A 91 6.31 11.54 3.57
N THR A 92 5.94 12.20 4.69
CA THR A 92 6.44 11.84 6.02
C THR A 92 5.75 10.59 6.56
N VAL A 93 4.43 10.52 6.46
CA VAL A 93 3.64 9.37 6.96
C VAL A 93 3.93 8.09 6.18
N THR A 94 4.18 8.19 4.88
CA THR A 94 4.49 7.03 4.03
C THR A 94 5.99 6.72 3.93
N LEU A 95 6.87 7.51 4.55
CA LEU A 95 8.32 7.29 4.54
C LEU A 95 8.74 5.88 4.98
N PRO A 96 8.20 5.29 6.05
CA PRO A 96 8.51 3.90 6.41
C PRO A 96 8.17 2.92 5.29
N SER A 97 7.03 3.08 4.61
CA SER A 97 6.64 2.26 3.46
C SER A 97 7.63 2.36 2.32
N MET A 98 8.09 3.58 2.00
CA MET A 98 9.12 3.80 0.96
C MET A 98 10.45 3.16 1.32
N ILE A 99 10.87 3.24 2.59
CA ILE A 99 12.11 2.62 3.08
C ILE A 99 12.01 1.10 2.94
N PHE A 100 10.94 0.46 3.45
CA PHE A 100 10.77 -0.98 3.35
C PHE A 100 10.56 -1.46 1.92
N GLY A 101 9.88 -0.69 1.08
CA GLY A 101 9.71 -0.97 -0.34
C GLY A 101 11.03 -0.91 -1.12
N ALA A 102 11.79 0.19 -0.98
CA ALA A 102 13.11 0.34 -1.60
C ALA A 102 14.07 -0.76 -1.14
N TYR A 103 14.06 -1.09 0.16
CA TYR A 103 14.84 -2.18 0.72
C TYR A 103 14.43 -3.53 0.10
N SER A 104 13.14 -3.83 0.02
CA SER A 104 12.64 -5.10 -0.54
C SER A 104 13.05 -5.28 -2.00
N ILE A 105 12.97 -4.21 -2.82
CA ILE A 105 13.42 -4.24 -4.22
C ILE A 105 14.93 -4.43 -4.30
N ALA A 106 15.72 -3.72 -3.50
CA ALA A 106 17.17 -3.85 -3.47
C ALA A 106 17.61 -5.26 -3.01
N MET A 107 16.90 -5.87 -2.03
CA MET A 107 17.15 -7.24 -1.61
C MET A 107 16.74 -8.25 -2.67
N THR A 108 15.63 -8.02 -3.39
CA THR A 108 15.23 -8.84 -4.54
C THR A 108 16.31 -8.87 -5.61
N TRP A 109 16.88 -7.70 -5.94
CA TRP A 109 18.05 -7.62 -6.81
C TRP A 109 19.22 -8.46 -6.26
N ARG A 110 19.56 -8.31 -4.98
CA ARG A 110 20.67 -9.03 -4.34
C ARG A 110 20.48 -10.55 -4.36
N ILE A 111 19.27 -11.02 -4.02
CA ILE A 111 18.91 -12.45 -4.05
C ILE A 111 19.12 -13.01 -5.47
N GLY A 112 18.61 -12.31 -6.47
CA GLY A 112 18.74 -12.72 -7.88
C GLY A 112 20.20 -12.73 -8.34
N GLU A 113 20.96 -11.66 -8.07
CA GLU A 113 22.36 -11.55 -8.50
C GLU A 113 23.27 -12.57 -7.82
N LYS A 114 22.94 -13.00 -6.59
CA LYS A 114 23.62 -14.08 -5.88
C LYS A 114 23.26 -15.46 -6.40
N ALA A 115 22.05 -15.65 -6.87
CA ALA A 115 21.63 -16.90 -7.48
C ALA A 115 22.31 -17.11 -8.84
N GLU A 116 22.31 -16.05 -9.66
CA GLU A 116 22.90 -16.04 -10.99
C GLU A 116 23.21 -14.60 -11.43
N LYS A 117 24.38 -14.39 -12.01
CA LYS A 117 24.80 -13.07 -12.49
C LYS A 117 23.84 -12.54 -13.56
N GLY A 118 23.34 -11.33 -13.34
CA GLY A 118 22.38 -10.66 -14.23
C GLY A 118 20.92 -10.96 -13.93
N LEU A 119 20.59 -12.02 -13.17
CA LEU A 119 19.22 -12.31 -12.77
C LEU A 119 18.67 -11.23 -11.83
N GLY A 120 19.54 -10.68 -10.96
CA GLY A 120 19.17 -9.58 -10.08
C GLY A 120 18.67 -8.34 -10.82
N LEU A 121 19.31 -7.96 -11.93
CA LEU A 121 18.88 -6.84 -12.76
C LEU A 121 17.49 -7.07 -13.34
N TRP A 122 17.21 -8.27 -13.84
CA TRP A 122 15.89 -8.66 -14.34
C TRP A 122 14.83 -8.61 -13.26
N ALA A 123 15.13 -9.16 -12.08
CA ALA A 123 14.20 -9.15 -10.96
C ALA A 123 13.89 -7.72 -10.48
N LEU A 124 14.91 -6.83 -10.47
CA LEU A 124 14.75 -5.40 -10.21
C LEU A 124 13.77 -4.77 -11.21
N MET A 125 14.02 -4.95 -12.52
CA MET A 125 13.18 -4.39 -13.58
C MET A 125 11.74 -4.90 -13.52
N LEU A 126 11.54 -6.18 -13.22
CA LEU A 126 10.22 -6.76 -13.04
C LEU A 126 9.50 -6.22 -11.81
N SER A 127 10.21 -5.97 -10.71
CA SER A 127 9.62 -5.33 -9.53
C SER A 127 9.12 -3.92 -9.84
N LEU A 128 9.77 -3.20 -10.77
CA LEU A 128 9.43 -1.83 -11.16
C LEU A 128 8.24 -1.73 -12.15
N VAL A 129 7.64 -2.84 -12.58
CA VAL A 129 6.47 -2.81 -13.48
C VAL A 129 5.17 -3.22 -12.80
N SER A 130 5.15 -3.42 -11.49
CA SER A 130 3.95 -3.76 -10.73
C SER A 130 3.31 -2.49 -10.14
N PHE A 131 2.16 -2.07 -10.67
CA PHE A 131 1.44 -0.90 -10.19
C PHE A 131 0.98 -1.04 -8.74
N GLU A 132 0.44 -2.20 -8.36
CA GLU A 132 -0.04 -2.42 -6.99
C GLU A 132 1.11 -2.39 -5.99
N TYR A 133 2.30 -2.83 -6.39
CA TYR A 133 3.48 -2.74 -5.54
C TYR A 133 3.91 -1.28 -5.32
N PHE A 134 3.91 -0.47 -6.38
CA PHE A 134 4.16 0.96 -6.26
C PHE A 134 3.11 1.68 -5.42
N ASN A 135 1.84 1.33 -5.60
CA ASN A 135 0.75 1.89 -4.81
C ASN A 135 0.95 1.61 -3.32
N SER A 136 1.40 0.40 -2.97
CA SER A 136 1.76 0.04 -1.60
C SER A 136 2.98 0.79 -1.08
N ILE A 137 4.01 1.04 -1.92
CA ILE A 137 5.24 1.74 -1.55
C ILE A 137 4.99 3.24 -1.33
N LEU A 138 4.25 3.87 -2.23
CA LEU A 138 3.96 5.32 -2.20
C LEU A 138 2.75 5.66 -1.33
N GLY A 139 2.01 4.66 -0.86
CA GLY A 139 0.95 4.75 0.12
C GLY A 139 1.38 4.24 1.51
N PHE A 140 0.41 4.05 2.40
CA PHE A 140 0.65 3.45 3.71
C PHE A 140 0.67 1.92 3.62
N GLY A 141 1.79 1.39 3.15
CA GLY A 141 1.98 -0.05 2.89
C GLY A 141 2.34 -0.85 4.14
N ILE A 142 1.36 -1.16 4.99
CA ILE A 142 1.55 -1.89 6.24
C ILE A 142 2.11 -3.31 6.06
N ASP A 143 1.97 -3.89 4.85
CA ASP A 143 2.49 -5.22 4.52
C ASP A 143 3.96 -5.20 4.02
N LEU A 144 4.51 -4.01 3.70
CA LEU A 144 5.90 -3.86 3.23
C LEU A 144 6.97 -4.24 4.26
N PRO A 145 6.85 -3.94 5.55
CA PRO A 145 7.80 -4.45 6.54
C PRO A 145 7.82 -5.99 6.61
N VAL A 146 6.67 -6.65 6.45
CA VAL A 146 6.59 -8.12 6.38
C VAL A 146 7.27 -8.63 5.10
N CYS A 147 7.08 -7.93 3.97
CA CYS A 147 7.80 -8.21 2.73
C CYS A 147 9.32 -8.08 2.92
N ALA A 148 9.78 -7.00 3.55
CA ALA A 148 11.19 -6.79 3.87
C ALA A 148 11.77 -7.91 4.76
N ALA A 149 11.01 -8.36 5.76
CA ALA A 149 11.38 -9.52 6.59
C ALA A 149 11.48 -10.80 5.75
N GLY A 150 10.54 -11.04 4.83
CA GLY A 150 10.53 -12.20 3.93
C GLY A 150 11.76 -12.27 3.03
N VAL A 151 12.07 -11.18 2.32
CA VAL A 151 13.27 -11.14 1.45
C VAL A 151 14.56 -11.20 2.26
N THR A 152 14.59 -10.62 3.47
CA THR A 152 15.75 -10.74 4.38
C THR A 152 15.97 -12.19 4.77
N MET A 153 14.92 -12.89 5.18
CA MET A 153 15.03 -14.28 5.60
C MET A 153 15.51 -15.19 4.45
N VAL A 154 14.94 -15.01 3.25
CA VAL A 154 15.36 -15.76 2.06
C VAL A 154 16.81 -15.46 1.69
N ALA A 155 17.26 -14.19 1.74
CA ALA A 155 18.63 -13.82 1.48
C ALA A 155 19.60 -14.49 2.46
N LEU A 156 19.29 -14.50 3.76
CA LEU A 156 20.09 -15.16 4.78
C LEU A 156 20.17 -16.67 4.58
N LEU A 157 19.06 -17.30 4.26
CA LEU A 157 19.01 -18.74 3.98
C LEU A 157 19.74 -19.11 2.69
N GLN A 158 19.70 -18.29 1.67
CA GLN A 158 20.37 -18.51 0.39
C GLN A 158 21.89 -18.30 0.50
N GLU A 159 22.33 -17.32 1.29
CA GLU A 159 23.76 -17.07 1.50
C GLU A 159 24.43 -18.10 2.42
N ASP A 160 23.64 -18.84 3.21
CA ASP A 160 24.08 -19.93 4.11
C ASP A 160 25.24 -19.54 5.06
N ARG A 161 25.26 -18.26 5.46
CA ARG A 161 26.37 -17.70 6.29
C ARG A 161 26.19 -17.96 7.78
N LEU A 162 24.95 -18.20 8.20
CA LEU A 162 24.62 -18.40 9.59
C LEU A 162 24.41 -19.88 9.87
N ASN A 163 24.90 -20.34 11.01
CA ASN A 163 24.54 -21.67 11.49
C ASN A 163 23.04 -21.73 11.86
N ILE A 164 22.51 -22.92 12.02
CA ILE A 164 21.07 -23.14 12.25
C ILE A 164 20.55 -22.39 13.49
N PHE A 165 21.35 -22.30 14.55
CA PHE A 165 20.98 -21.61 15.78
C PHE A 165 20.77 -20.11 15.54
N PHE A 166 21.76 -19.43 14.96
CA PHE A 166 21.65 -17.99 14.67
C PHE A 166 20.57 -17.70 13.61
N SER A 167 20.42 -18.55 12.59
CA SER A 167 19.35 -18.41 11.61
C SER A 167 17.96 -18.53 12.29
N THR A 168 17.80 -19.46 13.24
CA THR A 168 16.55 -19.63 14.01
C THR A 168 16.30 -18.42 14.90
N LEU A 169 17.32 -17.86 15.54
CA LEU A 169 17.20 -16.67 16.37
C LEU A 169 16.75 -15.44 15.52
N VAL A 170 17.38 -15.23 14.35
CA VAL A 170 16.97 -14.16 13.43
C VAL A 170 15.55 -14.37 12.94
N PHE A 171 15.18 -15.61 12.58
CA PHE A 171 13.81 -15.93 12.20
C PHE A 171 12.81 -15.60 13.31
N ALA A 172 13.11 -16.01 14.55
CA ALA A 172 12.27 -15.68 15.72
C ALA A 172 12.12 -14.17 15.92
N ALA A 173 13.21 -13.40 15.81
CA ALA A 173 13.16 -11.95 15.90
C ALA A 173 12.32 -11.30 14.79
N LEU A 174 12.42 -11.81 13.56
CA LEU A 174 11.60 -11.33 12.44
C LEU A 174 10.12 -11.69 12.61
N LEU A 175 9.79 -12.83 13.20
CA LEU A 175 8.40 -13.19 13.55
C LEU A 175 7.80 -12.23 14.58
N VAL A 176 8.55 -11.90 15.64
CA VAL A 176 8.13 -10.89 16.64
C VAL A 176 7.92 -9.53 15.99
N PHE A 177 8.86 -9.10 15.13
CA PHE A 177 8.74 -7.86 14.37
C PHE A 177 7.48 -7.85 13.48
N CYS A 178 7.24 -8.93 12.74
CA CYS A 178 6.05 -9.05 11.90
C CYS A 178 4.75 -9.04 12.72
N PHE A 179 4.76 -9.66 13.92
CA PHE A 179 3.61 -9.60 14.83
C PHE A 179 3.35 -8.17 15.31
N ALA A 180 4.38 -7.46 15.70
CA ALA A 180 4.27 -6.06 16.12
C ALA A 180 3.74 -5.13 15.03
N ILE A 181 4.02 -5.42 13.75
CA ILE A 181 3.55 -4.62 12.60
C ILE A 181 2.13 -4.98 12.17
N ARG A 182 1.83 -6.29 12.06
CA ARG A 182 0.63 -6.79 11.34
C ARG A 182 -0.29 -7.66 12.21
N GLY A 183 0.00 -7.75 13.50
CA GLY A 183 -0.69 -8.68 14.37
C GLY A 183 -0.42 -10.15 14.00
N PRO A 184 -1.33 -11.07 14.31
CA PRO A 184 -1.12 -12.50 14.09
C PRO A 184 -0.82 -12.89 12.64
N MET A 185 -1.38 -12.17 11.66
CA MET A 185 -1.16 -12.45 10.23
C MET A 185 0.30 -12.25 9.79
N GLY A 186 1.02 -11.31 10.39
CA GLY A 186 2.41 -11.03 10.02
C GLY A 186 3.34 -12.24 10.16
N PRO A 187 3.50 -12.82 11.36
CA PRO A 187 4.35 -13.99 11.57
C PRO A 187 3.84 -15.23 10.84
N VAL A 188 2.53 -15.38 10.66
CA VAL A 188 1.94 -16.52 9.95
C VAL A 188 2.31 -16.47 8.47
N LEU A 189 2.26 -15.30 7.83
CA LEU A 189 2.68 -15.10 6.43
C LEU A 189 4.19 -15.33 6.25
N LEU A 190 5.03 -14.74 7.10
CA LEU A 190 6.48 -14.95 7.06
C LEU A 190 6.84 -16.41 7.31
N GLY A 191 6.19 -17.04 8.29
CA GLY A 191 6.40 -18.44 8.64
C GLY A 191 6.03 -19.38 7.50
N ALA A 192 4.85 -19.21 6.90
CA ALA A 192 4.38 -20.02 5.79
C ALA A 192 5.32 -19.90 4.56
N GLY A 193 5.66 -18.66 4.16
CA GLY A 193 6.59 -18.44 3.05
C GLY A 193 7.95 -19.07 3.29
N THR A 194 8.52 -18.88 4.50
CA THR A 194 9.81 -19.47 4.87
C THR A 194 9.75 -21.00 4.91
N ALA A 195 8.66 -21.58 5.43
CA ALA A 195 8.44 -23.02 5.43
C ALA A 195 8.36 -23.59 4.02
N GLY A 196 7.61 -22.94 3.11
CA GLY A 196 7.55 -23.31 1.69
C GLY A 196 8.92 -23.26 1.02
N TRP A 197 9.72 -22.21 1.29
CA TRP A 197 11.09 -22.10 0.79
C TRP A 197 11.99 -23.24 1.29
N LEU A 198 11.95 -23.55 2.58
CA LEU A 198 12.77 -24.60 3.21
C LEU A 198 12.37 -25.99 2.71
N ALA A 199 11.07 -26.28 2.58
CA ALA A 199 10.56 -27.54 2.06
C ALA A 199 11.04 -27.78 0.63
N MET A 200 10.94 -26.78 -0.25
CA MET A 200 11.40 -26.86 -1.63
C MET A 200 12.92 -26.90 -1.76
N SER A 201 13.64 -26.39 -0.76
CA SER A 201 15.12 -26.49 -0.67
C SER A 201 15.59 -27.83 -0.10
N GLY A 202 14.70 -28.70 0.39
CA GLY A 202 15.06 -29.96 1.06
C GLY A 202 15.75 -29.78 2.43
N ARG A 203 15.67 -28.59 3.03
CA ARG A 203 16.35 -28.26 4.30
C ARG A 203 15.49 -28.63 5.51
N TRP A 204 15.15 -29.90 5.65
CA TRP A 204 14.22 -30.40 6.66
C TRP A 204 14.63 -30.13 8.09
N LYS A 205 15.93 -30.21 8.43
CA LYS A 205 16.42 -29.88 9.78
C LYS A 205 16.09 -28.43 10.16
N THR A 206 16.37 -27.49 9.26
CA THR A 206 16.07 -26.08 9.46
C THR A 206 14.56 -25.85 9.46
N PHE A 207 13.80 -26.55 8.63
CA PHE A 207 12.36 -26.49 8.59
C PHE A 207 11.72 -26.83 9.96
N PHE A 208 12.13 -27.95 10.57
CA PHE A 208 11.59 -28.33 11.87
C PHE A 208 12.07 -27.40 13.01
N SER A 209 13.32 -26.94 12.96
CA SER A 209 13.84 -25.96 13.91
C SER A 209 13.05 -24.64 13.86
N PHE A 210 12.79 -24.13 12.65
CA PHE A 210 12.00 -22.91 12.43
C PHE A 210 10.52 -23.13 12.80
N GLY A 211 9.95 -24.31 12.49
CA GLY A 211 8.60 -24.67 12.90
C GLY A 211 8.42 -24.64 14.42
N ALA A 212 9.34 -25.25 15.17
CA ALA A 212 9.32 -25.23 16.62
C ALA A 212 9.49 -23.81 17.18
N ALA A 213 10.48 -23.05 16.68
CA ALA A 213 10.68 -21.66 17.08
C ALA A 213 9.47 -20.79 16.75
N GLY A 214 8.89 -20.97 15.55
CA GLY A 214 7.70 -20.25 15.10
C GLY A 214 6.49 -20.50 16.01
N ALA A 215 6.25 -21.76 16.39
CA ALA A 215 5.17 -22.11 17.31
C ALA A 215 5.37 -21.45 18.69
N ILE A 216 6.60 -21.50 19.24
CA ILE A 216 6.92 -20.88 20.53
C ILE A 216 6.74 -19.35 20.46
N VAL A 217 7.27 -18.72 19.42
CA VAL A 217 7.17 -17.26 19.24
C VAL A 217 5.72 -16.84 19.06
N LEU A 218 4.95 -17.54 18.22
CA LEU A 218 3.55 -17.21 17.99
C LEU A 218 2.73 -17.35 19.29
N ALA A 219 2.91 -18.43 20.02
CA ALA A 219 2.26 -18.62 21.32
C ALA A 219 2.67 -17.51 22.31
N GLY A 220 3.96 -17.18 22.37
CA GLY A 220 4.46 -16.08 23.20
C GLY A 220 3.89 -14.72 22.81
N CYS A 221 3.82 -14.41 21.52
CA CYS A 221 3.23 -13.16 21.01
C CYS A 221 1.72 -13.07 21.32
N VAL A 222 0.97 -14.14 21.10
CA VAL A 222 -0.47 -14.18 21.41
C VAL A 222 -0.69 -14.07 22.92
N GLY A 223 0.09 -14.81 23.73
CA GLY A 223 0.02 -14.72 25.20
C GLY A 223 0.39 -13.34 25.74
N PHE A 224 1.41 -12.69 25.16
CA PHE A 224 1.78 -11.32 25.48
C PHE A 224 0.68 -10.33 25.08
N ALA A 225 0.11 -10.46 23.88
CA ALA A 225 -1.01 -9.63 23.44
C ALA A 225 -2.21 -9.78 24.36
N TRP A 226 -2.56 -11.02 24.72
CA TRP A 226 -3.63 -11.30 25.68
C TRP A 226 -3.39 -10.59 27.03
N TRP A 227 -2.19 -10.75 27.60
CA TRP A 227 -1.83 -10.10 28.85
C TRP A 227 -1.87 -8.57 28.75
N LEU A 228 -1.27 -8.01 27.69
CA LEU A 228 -1.19 -6.55 27.47
C LEU A 228 -2.59 -5.95 27.33
N LEU A 229 -3.44 -6.55 26.49
CA LEU A 229 -4.77 -6.00 26.20
C LEU A 229 -5.68 -6.07 27.42
N HIS A 230 -5.62 -7.14 28.21
CA HIS A 230 -6.34 -7.22 29.48
C HIS A 230 -5.83 -6.19 30.50
N HIS A 231 -4.52 -5.93 30.52
CA HIS A 231 -3.96 -4.93 31.43
C HIS A 231 -4.34 -3.50 31.07
N VAL A 232 -4.46 -3.20 29.76
CA VAL A 232 -4.73 -1.83 29.26
C VAL A 232 -6.24 -1.53 29.22
N GLY A 233 -7.07 -2.44 28.75
CA GLY A 233 -8.49 -2.21 28.52
C GLY A 233 -9.43 -3.36 28.94
N GLY A 234 -8.91 -4.32 29.72
CA GLY A 234 -9.72 -5.44 30.25
C GLY A 234 -10.19 -6.42 29.18
N ASP A 235 -11.23 -7.19 29.55
CA ASP A 235 -11.81 -8.21 28.67
C ASP A 235 -12.41 -7.62 27.39
N GLU A 236 -12.93 -6.40 27.46
CA GLU A 236 -13.54 -5.73 26.31
C GLU A 236 -12.51 -5.49 25.19
N MET A 237 -11.34 -4.94 25.51
CA MET A 237 -10.30 -4.70 24.52
C MET A 237 -9.78 -6.00 23.89
N TRP A 238 -9.67 -7.08 24.67
CA TRP A 238 -9.32 -8.39 24.13
C TRP A 238 -10.40 -8.95 23.20
N ASN A 239 -11.66 -8.86 23.59
CA ASN A 239 -12.77 -9.35 22.78
C ASN A 239 -12.90 -8.58 21.47
N GLN A 240 -12.75 -7.26 21.47
CA GLN A 240 -12.71 -6.43 20.26
C GLN A 240 -11.53 -6.82 19.36
N PHE A 241 -10.32 -6.98 19.90
CA PHE A 241 -9.17 -7.44 19.14
C PHE A 241 -9.42 -8.82 18.51
N TYR A 242 -9.97 -9.78 19.27
CA TYR A 242 -10.27 -11.11 18.79
C TYR A 242 -11.30 -11.07 17.65
N GLU A 243 -12.38 -10.31 17.83
CA GLU A 243 -13.42 -10.12 16.83
C GLU A 243 -12.84 -9.56 15.51
N TRP A 244 -12.06 -8.48 15.60
CA TRP A 244 -11.47 -7.82 14.43
C TRP A 244 -10.36 -8.62 13.74
N GLN A 245 -9.55 -9.36 14.51
CA GLN A 245 -8.40 -10.06 13.93
C GLN A 245 -8.74 -11.47 13.44
N PHE A 246 -9.78 -12.10 13.99
CA PHE A 246 -10.15 -13.47 13.68
C PHE A 246 -11.55 -13.58 13.07
N ASN A 247 -12.60 -13.22 13.79
CA ASN A 247 -13.97 -13.49 13.33
C ASN A 247 -14.32 -12.74 12.05
N ASN A 248 -14.16 -11.42 12.04
CA ASN A 248 -14.51 -10.57 10.88
C ASN A 248 -13.67 -10.85 9.63
N ARG A 249 -12.60 -11.63 9.73
CA ARG A 249 -11.72 -11.94 8.60
C ARG A 249 -11.95 -13.31 8.00
N MET A 250 -12.67 -14.19 8.67
CA MET A 250 -12.77 -15.59 8.26
C MET A 250 -13.93 -15.88 7.31
N ASP A 251 -14.91 -15.01 7.19
CA ASP A 251 -16.11 -15.25 6.39
C ASP A 251 -15.92 -14.98 4.88
N GLY A 252 -16.28 -15.95 4.04
CA GLY A 252 -16.63 -15.75 2.64
C GLY A 252 -15.48 -15.66 1.62
N GLY A 253 -14.29 -16.18 1.88
CA GLY A 253 -13.14 -16.13 0.95
C GLY A 253 -13.25 -17.06 -0.27
N SER A 254 -12.56 -16.69 -1.37
CA SER A 254 -12.38 -17.51 -2.55
C SER A 254 -10.95 -18.01 -2.67
N VAL A 255 -10.76 -19.33 -2.72
CA VAL A 255 -9.44 -19.96 -2.88
C VAL A 255 -8.73 -19.48 -4.18
N PHE A 256 -9.50 -19.15 -5.21
CA PHE A 256 -8.95 -18.71 -6.49
C PHE A 256 -8.65 -17.21 -6.57
N PHE A 257 -9.01 -16.42 -5.54
CA PHE A 257 -8.82 -14.97 -5.59
C PHE A 257 -7.35 -14.59 -5.79
N TYR A 258 -6.42 -15.19 -5.04
CA TYR A 258 -5.00 -14.88 -5.18
C TYR A 258 -4.34 -15.62 -6.34
N LEU A 259 -4.71 -16.85 -6.61
CA LEU A 259 -4.13 -17.65 -7.70
C LEU A 259 -4.45 -17.11 -9.10
N LEU A 260 -5.66 -16.60 -9.30
CA LEU A 260 -6.13 -16.14 -10.62
C LEU A 260 -6.55 -14.68 -10.64
N GLY A 261 -7.29 -14.22 -9.64
CA GLY A 261 -7.87 -12.89 -9.60
C GLY A 261 -6.84 -11.78 -9.37
N SER A 262 -5.72 -12.07 -8.70
CA SER A 262 -4.65 -11.10 -8.46
C SER A 262 -3.71 -10.91 -9.66
N LEU A 263 -3.62 -11.88 -10.56
CA LEU A 263 -2.70 -11.82 -11.71
C LEU A 263 -2.86 -10.57 -12.58
N PRO A 264 -4.08 -10.12 -12.93
CA PRO A 264 -4.26 -8.87 -13.68
C PRO A 264 -3.76 -7.64 -12.94
N THR A 265 -3.93 -7.61 -11.61
CA THR A 265 -3.52 -6.47 -10.76
C THR A 265 -2.00 -6.28 -10.73
N TYR A 266 -1.25 -7.38 -10.83
CA TYR A 266 0.21 -7.36 -10.89
C TYR A 266 0.77 -7.36 -12.31
N ALA A 267 -0.07 -7.20 -13.33
CA ALA A 267 0.41 -7.01 -14.69
C ALA A 267 1.22 -5.69 -14.78
N PRO A 268 2.30 -5.65 -15.62
CA PRO A 268 2.79 -6.71 -16.51
C PRO A 268 3.75 -7.73 -15.84
N LEU A 269 4.08 -7.61 -14.55
CA LEU A 269 4.95 -8.57 -13.82
C LEU A 269 4.42 -10.01 -13.91
N SER A 270 3.11 -10.20 -13.78
CA SER A 270 2.48 -11.53 -13.84
C SER A 270 2.73 -12.27 -15.16
N VAL A 271 2.98 -11.57 -16.27
CA VAL A 271 3.20 -12.20 -17.57
C VAL A 271 4.50 -13.02 -17.62
N PRO A 272 5.70 -12.48 -17.32
CA PRO A 272 6.92 -13.28 -17.25
C PRO A 272 6.86 -14.34 -16.13
N PHE A 273 6.13 -14.09 -15.05
CA PHE A 273 5.89 -15.08 -14.02
C PHE A 273 5.09 -16.28 -14.56
N LEU A 274 3.95 -16.05 -15.20
CA LEU A 274 3.15 -17.09 -15.84
C LEU A 274 3.93 -17.83 -16.93
N TYR A 275 4.71 -17.08 -17.72
CA TYR A 275 5.61 -17.70 -18.69
C TYR A 275 6.57 -18.69 -18.02
N THR A 276 7.12 -18.33 -16.87
CA THR A 276 8.00 -19.22 -16.09
C THR A 276 7.28 -20.49 -15.66
N LEU A 277 6.05 -20.38 -15.15
CA LEU A 277 5.25 -21.54 -14.74
C LEU A 277 4.95 -22.48 -15.90
N ILE A 278 4.65 -21.93 -17.09
CA ILE A 278 4.37 -22.71 -18.29
C ILE A 278 5.65 -23.35 -18.85
N ALA A 279 6.73 -22.57 -18.92
CA ALA A 279 7.95 -22.97 -19.62
C ALA A 279 8.96 -23.76 -18.76
N GLY A 280 8.89 -23.62 -17.44
CA GLY A 280 9.91 -24.15 -16.52
C GLY A 280 9.86 -25.65 -16.30
N GLY A 281 8.69 -26.28 -16.43
CA GLY A 281 8.54 -27.72 -16.29
C GLY A 281 9.15 -28.26 -14.99
N ARG A 282 9.95 -29.33 -15.10
CA ARG A 282 10.63 -29.94 -13.94
C ARG A 282 11.70 -29.04 -13.28
N ALA A 283 12.22 -28.04 -14.02
CA ALA A 283 13.21 -27.11 -13.47
C ALA A 283 12.62 -26.24 -12.37
N LEU A 284 11.29 -26.03 -12.36
CA LEU A 284 10.58 -25.30 -11.30
C LEU A 284 10.70 -25.97 -9.92
N MET A 285 11.01 -27.25 -9.87
CA MET A 285 11.21 -28.00 -8.62
C MET A 285 12.65 -27.93 -8.11
N LYS A 286 13.54 -27.24 -8.83
CA LYS A 286 14.98 -27.16 -8.51
C LYS A 286 15.36 -25.76 -8.06
N ALA A 287 16.47 -25.65 -7.32
CA ALA A 287 17.06 -24.37 -7.00
C ALA A 287 17.58 -23.68 -8.29
N PRO A 288 17.54 -22.34 -8.35
CA PRO A 288 17.07 -21.44 -7.28
C PRO A 288 15.55 -21.19 -7.31
N VAL A 289 14.85 -21.47 -8.41
CA VAL A 289 13.46 -21.06 -8.63
C VAL A 289 12.45 -21.82 -7.76
N GLY A 290 12.66 -23.12 -7.55
CA GLY A 290 11.76 -23.95 -6.74
C GLY A 290 11.53 -23.40 -5.34
N PRO A 291 12.56 -23.08 -4.56
CA PRO A 291 12.42 -22.43 -3.26
C PRO A 291 11.65 -21.09 -3.30
N TRP A 292 11.85 -20.23 -4.31
CA TRP A 292 11.11 -18.99 -4.44
C TRP A 292 9.62 -19.22 -4.72
N LEU A 293 9.30 -20.19 -5.59
CA LEU A 293 7.93 -20.61 -5.82
C LEU A 293 7.31 -21.25 -4.58
N GLY A 294 8.10 -22.01 -3.81
CA GLY A 294 7.67 -22.57 -2.52
C GLY A 294 7.25 -21.48 -1.54
N PHE A 295 8.04 -20.40 -1.43
CA PHE A 295 7.69 -19.24 -0.62
C PHE A 295 6.39 -18.60 -1.11
N LEU A 296 6.32 -18.28 -2.40
CA LEU A 296 5.19 -17.59 -3.02
C LEU A 296 3.88 -18.38 -2.84
N PHE A 297 3.85 -19.64 -3.26
CA PHE A 297 2.64 -20.44 -3.19
C PHE A 297 2.19 -20.75 -1.76
N ALA A 298 3.11 -20.91 -0.82
CA ALA A 298 2.75 -21.06 0.59
C ALA A 298 2.04 -19.81 1.14
N VAL A 299 2.49 -18.61 0.75
CA VAL A 299 1.83 -17.34 1.09
C VAL A 299 0.46 -17.23 0.43
N GLU A 300 0.35 -17.55 -0.88
CA GLU A 300 -0.92 -17.49 -1.62
C GLU A 300 -1.97 -18.44 -1.04
N ILE A 301 -1.59 -19.68 -0.76
CA ILE A 301 -2.48 -20.66 -0.15
C ILE A 301 -2.98 -20.15 1.20
N LEU A 302 -2.09 -19.64 2.03
CA LEU A 302 -2.45 -19.12 3.34
C LEU A 302 -3.40 -17.91 3.25
N LEU A 303 -3.11 -16.96 2.36
CA LEU A 303 -3.96 -15.78 2.13
C LEU A 303 -5.34 -16.15 1.57
N SER A 304 -5.46 -17.31 0.93
CA SER A 304 -6.72 -17.79 0.37
C SER A 304 -7.70 -18.36 1.41
N ILE A 305 -7.25 -18.58 2.66
CA ILE A 305 -8.08 -19.10 3.74
C ILE A 305 -9.03 -18.03 4.30
N PRO A 306 -8.57 -16.81 4.66
CA PRO A 306 -9.46 -15.76 5.18
C PRO A 306 -10.42 -15.20 4.14
N GLY A 307 -11.61 -14.77 4.57
CA GLY A 307 -12.61 -14.13 3.73
C GLY A 307 -12.28 -12.69 3.33
N CYS A 308 -11.62 -11.96 4.21
CA CYS A 308 -11.18 -10.59 3.92
C CYS A 308 -9.98 -10.58 2.95
N GLN A 309 -10.28 -10.62 1.66
CA GLN A 309 -9.28 -10.73 0.60
C GLN A 309 -9.05 -9.39 -0.12
N HIS A 310 -7.79 -8.92 -0.11
CA HIS A 310 -7.37 -7.73 -0.85
C HIS A 310 -6.10 -8.01 -1.65
N THR A 311 -6.02 -7.48 -2.87
CA THR A 311 -4.86 -7.65 -3.75
C THR A 311 -3.55 -7.17 -3.10
N ARG A 312 -3.58 -6.11 -2.30
CA ARG A 312 -2.42 -5.57 -1.58
C ARG A 312 -1.73 -6.59 -0.65
N TYR A 313 -2.43 -7.62 -0.18
CA TYR A 313 -1.81 -8.64 0.68
C TYR A 313 -0.77 -9.50 -0.06
N MET A 314 -0.84 -9.54 -1.39
CA MET A 314 0.18 -10.18 -2.23
C MET A 314 1.51 -9.41 -2.30
N THR A 315 1.62 -8.25 -1.70
CA THR A 315 2.86 -7.43 -1.66
C THR A 315 4.07 -8.27 -1.21
N LEU A 316 3.90 -9.18 -0.25
CA LEU A 316 4.94 -10.11 0.20
C LEU A 316 5.40 -11.09 -0.91
N ALA A 317 4.54 -11.45 -1.84
CA ALA A 317 4.81 -12.40 -2.91
C ALA A 317 5.50 -11.75 -4.13
N VAL A 318 5.37 -10.44 -4.32
CA VAL A 318 5.89 -9.70 -5.49
C VAL A 318 7.40 -9.94 -5.74
N PRO A 319 8.30 -9.86 -4.73
CA PRO A 319 9.71 -10.16 -4.93
C PRO A 319 9.96 -11.54 -5.53
N PHE A 320 9.21 -12.53 -5.09
CA PHE A 320 9.36 -13.93 -5.54
C PHE A 320 8.74 -14.17 -6.91
N MET A 321 7.67 -13.46 -7.26
CA MET A 321 7.17 -13.40 -8.63
C MET A 321 8.21 -12.79 -9.57
N ALA A 322 8.85 -11.70 -9.16
CA ALA A 322 9.89 -11.01 -9.94
C ALA A 322 11.14 -11.89 -10.13
N LEU A 323 11.61 -12.55 -9.07
CA LEU A 323 12.74 -13.50 -9.13
C LEU A 323 12.41 -14.68 -10.05
N SER A 324 11.23 -15.28 -9.91
CA SER A 324 10.81 -16.40 -10.73
C SER A 324 10.62 -15.99 -12.19
N GLY A 325 9.99 -14.84 -12.44
CA GLY A 325 9.85 -14.28 -13.79
C GLY A 325 11.19 -13.97 -14.45
N ALA A 326 12.13 -13.40 -13.69
CA ALA A 326 13.50 -13.14 -14.14
C ALA A 326 14.23 -14.42 -14.55
N TRP A 327 14.12 -15.46 -13.74
CA TRP A 327 14.68 -16.77 -14.06
C TRP A 327 14.06 -17.33 -15.34
N GLY A 328 12.76 -17.25 -15.50
CA GLY A 328 12.08 -17.73 -16.70
C GLY A 328 12.51 -17.02 -17.98
N ILE A 329 12.76 -15.72 -17.91
CA ILE A 329 13.29 -14.93 -19.04
C ILE A 329 14.67 -15.45 -19.46
N LEU A 330 15.54 -15.77 -18.50
CA LEU A 330 16.92 -16.22 -18.77
C LEU A 330 16.98 -17.70 -19.20
N HIS A 331 16.14 -18.56 -18.63
CA HIS A 331 16.26 -20.01 -18.75
C HIS A 331 15.11 -20.72 -19.44
N ALA A 332 14.25 -20.01 -20.09
CA ALA A 332 13.03 -20.55 -20.65
C ALA A 332 13.27 -21.65 -21.72
N ARG A 333 13.52 -22.84 -21.22
CA ARG A 333 13.47 -24.08 -22.01
C ARG A 333 12.28 -24.90 -21.52
N LEU A 334 11.38 -25.22 -22.44
CA LEU A 334 10.20 -26.02 -22.12
C LEU A 334 10.58 -27.47 -21.91
N ASP A 335 10.28 -27.97 -20.74
CA ASP A 335 10.30 -29.40 -20.40
C ASP A 335 8.88 -29.87 -20.01
N LEU A 336 7.89 -29.53 -20.83
CA LEU A 336 6.52 -30.01 -20.66
C LEU A 336 6.37 -31.38 -21.33
N LYS A 337 5.84 -32.37 -20.59
CA LYS A 337 5.44 -33.66 -21.12
C LYS A 337 4.11 -33.59 -21.93
N LEU A 338 4.01 -32.60 -22.81
CA LEU A 338 2.89 -32.50 -23.76
C LEU A 338 3.32 -33.12 -25.08
N SER A 339 2.33 -33.48 -25.93
CA SER A 339 2.64 -33.87 -27.31
C SER A 339 3.46 -32.78 -27.98
N GLU A 340 4.43 -33.12 -28.81
CA GLU A 340 5.36 -32.13 -29.40
C GLU A 340 4.62 -30.99 -30.10
N VAL A 341 3.50 -31.28 -30.76
CA VAL A 341 2.68 -30.29 -31.47
C VAL A 341 2.08 -29.26 -30.50
N TRP A 342 1.51 -29.71 -29.38
CA TRP A 342 0.92 -28.80 -28.40
C TRP A 342 2.01 -28.02 -27.62
N ARG A 343 3.08 -28.68 -27.27
CA ARG A 343 4.25 -28.05 -26.66
C ARG A 343 4.73 -26.91 -27.53
N ASP A 344 4.99 -27.13 -28.81
CA ASP A 344 5.50 -26.10 -29.72
C ASP A 344 4.53 -24.94 -29.93
N ARG A 345 3.22 -25.20 -29.94
CA ARG A 345 2.21 -24.13 -30.00
C ARG A 345 2.20 -23.26 -28.76
N ILE A 346 2.18 -23.87 -27.58
CA ILE A 346 2.20 -23.15 -26.30
C ILE A 346 3.49 -22.33 -26.17
N VAL A 347 4.64 -22.89 -26.54
CA VAL A 347 5.92 -22.19 -26.54
C VAL A 347 5.92 -21.00 -27.46
N ARG A 348 5.45 -21.18 -28.71
CA ARG A 348 5.41 -20.07 -29.67
C ARG A 348 4.52 -18.95 -29.17
N LEU A 349 3.34 -19.28 -28.62
CA LEU A 349 2.43 -18.29 -28.04
C LEU A 349 3.08 -17.58 -26.85
N ALA A 350 3.67 -18.32 -25.91
CA ALA A 350 4.32 -17.77 -24.73
C ALA A 350 5.52 -16.88 -25.11
N ARG A 351 6.33 -17.29 -26.10
CA ARG A 351 7.42 -16.47 -26.65
C ARG A 351 6.91 -15.21 -27.35
N LEU A 352 5.82 -15.32 -28.13
CA LEU A 352 5.21 -14.16 -28.77
C LEU A 352 4.75 -13.15 -27.71
N VAL A 353 4.03 -13.59 -26.67
CA VAL A 353 3.62 -12.73 -25.56
C VAL A 353 4.83 -12.09 -24.88
N LEU A 354 5.87 -12.87 -24.60
CA LEU A 354 7.09 -12.35 -23.97
C LEU A 354 7.79 -11.29 -24.83
N VAL A 355 7.89 -11.50 -26.14
CA VAL A 355 8.47 -10.54 -27.09
C VAL A 355 7.68 -9.24 -27.14
N LEU A 356 6.36 -9.30 -26.95
CA LEU A 356 5.49 -8.12 -26.97
C LEU A 356 5.50 -7.33 -25.66
N ILE A 357 6.01 -7.88 -24.53
CA ILE A 357 6.02 -7.21 -23.23
C ILE A 357 6.67 -5.80 -23.27
N PRO A 358 7.87 -5.59 -23.85
CA PRO A 358 8.47 -4.26 -23.88
C PRO A 358 7.57 -3.24 -24.57
N TYR A 359 6.88 -3.64 -25.63
CA TYR A 359 5.98 -2.75 -26.38
C TYR A 359 4.69 -2.50 -25.59
N ALA A 360 4.12 -3.51 -24.96
CA ALA A 360 2.95 -3.36 -24.08
C ALA A 360 3.27 -2.48 -22.86
N THR A 361 4.46 -2.65 -22.28
CA THR A 361 4.94 -1.83 -21.16
C THR A 361 5.15 -0.37 -21.60
N MET A 362 5.71 -0.14 -22.80
CA MET A 362 5.86 1.21 -23.36
C MET A 362 4.50 1.84 -23.66
N LEU A 363 3.56 1.07 -24.21
CA LEU A 363 2.17 1.52 -24.40
C LEU A 363 1.52 1.88 -23.07
N GLY A 364 1.76 1.09 -22.01
CA GLY A 364 1.33 1.41 -20.66
C GLY A 364 1.85 2.77 -20.18
N ALA A 365 3.13 3.09 -20.44
CA ALA A 365 3.69 4.39 -20.10
C ALA A 365 3.03 5.53 -20.90
N VAL A 366 2.73 5.32 -22.20
CA VAL A 366 1.96 6.28 -23.02
C VAL A 366 0.58 6.50 -22.43
N VAL A 367 -0.14 5.43 -22.08
CA VAL A 367 -1.47 5.52 -21.48
C VAL A 367 -1.40 6.27 -20.14
N CYS A 368 -0.42 5.97 -19.28
CA CYS A 368 -0.20 6.70 -18.02
C CYS A 368 -0.02 8.20 -18.27
N LEU A 369 0.81 8.56 -19.25
CA LEU A 369 1.05 9.96 -19.60
C LEU A 369 -0.23 10.63 -20.11
N ILE A 370 -0.95 10.01 -21.04
CA ILE A 370 -2.20 10.55 -21.60
C ILE A 370 -3.24 10.73 -20.51
N VAL A 371 -3.50 9.70 -19.70
CA VAL A 371 -4.49 9.74 -18.63
C VAL A 371 -4.20 10.88 -17.65
N SER A 372 -2.94 11.12 -17.31
CA SER A 372 -2.56 12.19 -16.39
C SER A 372 -2.93 13.60 -16.89
N PHE A 373 -3.06 13.83 -18.20
CA PHE A 373 -3.52 15.12 -18.75
C PHE A 373 -5.01 15.41 -18.53
N PHE A 374 -5.82 14.37 -18.27
CA PHE A 374 -7.26 14.55 -18.02
C PHE A 374 -7.58 14.96 -16.58
N PHE A 375 -6.60 14.92 -15.69
CA PHE A 375 -6.78 15.30 -14.31
C PHE A 375 -6.16 16.67 -14.01
N VAL A 376 -6.78 17.42 -13.12
CA VAL A 376 -6.18 18.64 -12.59
C VAL A 376 -4.92 18.25 -11.83
N ALA A 377 -3.81 18.86 -12.19
CA ALA A 377 -2.50 18.50 -11.69
C ALA A 377 -1.84 19.70 -10.98
N PRO A 378 -0.87 19.47 -10.07
CA PRO A 378 -0.05 20.55 -9.51
C PRO A 378 0.57 21.43 -10.59
N GLU A 379 0.82 22.71 -10.29
CA GLU A 379 1.29 23.73 -11.28
C GLU A 379 2.54 23.31 -12.05
N TRP A 380 3.44 22.53 -11.43
CA TRP A 380 4.67 22.04 -12.07
C TRP A 380 4.44 20.87 -13.05
N LEU A 381 3.30 20.17 -12.94
CA LEU A 381 3.04 18.95 -13.70
C LEU A 381 2.95 19.18 -15.24
N PRO A 382 2.41 20.30 -15.76
CA PRO A 382 2.47 20.56 -17.19
C PRO A 382 3.88 20.49 -17.78
N TYR A 383 4.86 21.09 -17.12
CA TYR A 383 6.26 21.00 -17.53
C TYR A 383 6.82 19.59 -17.38
N GLY A 384 6.45 18.92 -16.29
CA GLY A 384 6.79 17.51 -16.06
C GLY A 384 6.22 16.59 -17.15
N HIS A 385 5.00 16.81 -17.61
CA HIS A 385 4.39 16.04 -18.71
C HIS A 385 5.15 16.18 -20.01
N TYR A 386 5.59 17.39 -20.38
CA TYR A 386 6.42 17.58 -21.56
C TYR A 386 7.75 16.85 -21.45
N ALA A 387 8.43 16.96 -20.31
CA ALA A 387 9.69 16.25 -20.06
C ALA A 387 9.50 14.72 -20.13
N LEU A 388 8.44 14.20 -19.52
CA LEU A 388 8.09 12.77 -19.58
C LEU A 388 7.72 12.34 -21.00
N GLY A 389 7.01 13.18 -21.74
CA GLY A 389 6.68 12.96 -23.15
C GLY A 389 7.92 12.86 -24.03
N PHE A 390 8.90 13.77 -23.88
CA PHE A 390 10.17 13.70 -24.59
C PHE A 390 10.98 12.47 -24.22
N LEU A 391 11.04 12.11 -22.92
CA LEU A 391 11.70 10.88 -22.47
C LEU A 391 11.05 9.65 -23.13
N LEU A 392 9.73 9.61 -23.18
CA LEU A 392 8.98 8.52 -23.77
C LEU A 392 9.21 8.39 -25.28
N ILE A 393 9.22 9.53 -26.01
CA ILE A 393 9.53 9.57 -27.44
C ILE A 393 10.95 9.08 -27.68
N ALA A 394 11.93 9.57 -26.91
CA ALA A 394 13.32 9.12 -27.03
C ALA A 394 13.46 7.61 -26.78
N ALA A 395 12.79 7.09 -25.74
CA ALA A 395 12.75 5.68 -25.42
C ALA A 395 12.08 4.84 -26.52
N ALA A 396 10.98 5.32 -27.08
CA ALA A 396 10.28 4.66 -28.19
C ALA A 396 11.17 4.60 -29.44
N VAL A 397 11.79 5.72 -29.83
CA VAL A 397 12.72 5.77 -30.96
C VAL A 397 13.87 4.78 -30.75
N TYR A 398 14.44 4.72 -29.55
CA TYR A 398 15.48 3.76 -29.21
C TYR A 398 14.98 2.31 -29.36
N CYS A 399 13.82 1.99 -28.81
CA CYS A 399 13.24 0.64 -28.89
C CYS A 399 12.93 0.21 -30.33
N PHE A 400 12.52 1.14 -31.20
CA PHE A 400 12.12 0.82 -32.59
C PHE A 400 13.29 0.84 -33.59
N ARG A 401 14.46 1.35 -33.23
CA ARG A 401 15.64 1.34 -34.11
C ARG A 401 16.21 -0.04 -34.44
N GLY A 402 15.74 -1.08 -33.81
CA GLY A 402 15.97 -2.47 -34.21
C GLY A 402 17.34 -3.08 -33.93
N HIS A 403 18.30 -2.31 -33.41
CA HIS A 403 19.69 -2.78 -33.22
C HIS A 403 19.96 -3.35 -31.82
N ASP A 404 19.03 -3.23 -30.89
CA ASP A 404 19.28 -3.55 -29.49
C ASP A 404 18.69 -4.88 -29.04
N SER A 405 19.29 -5.45 -28.01
CA SER A 405 18.78 -6.66 -27.37
C SER A 405 17.39 -6.42 -26.77
N TRP A 406 16.55 -7.44 -26.78
CA TRP A 406 15.24 -7.42 -26.12
C TRP A 406 15.33 -6.96 -24.65
N THR A 407 16.43 -7.33 -23.98
CA THR A 407 16.77 -6.95 -22.62
C THR A 407 16.81 -5.42 -22.42
N ALA A 408 17.53 -4.72 -23.32
CA ALA A 408 17.67 -3.28 -23.24
C ALA A 408 16.31 -2.57 -23.47
N ARG A 409 15.51 -3.08 -24.42
CA ARG A 409 14.16 -2.57 -24.68
C ARG A 409 13.24 -2.73 -23.49
N PHE A 410 13.26 -3.92 -22.85
CA PHE A 410 12.43 -4.17 -21.70
C PHE A 410 12.86 -3.32 -20.49
N ALA A 411 14.17 -3.22 -20.22
CA ALA A 411 14.68 -2.38 -19.14
C ALA A 411 14.27 -0.92 -19.31
N LEU A 412 14.41 -0.37 -20.52
CA LEU A 412 14.02 1.00 -20.84
C LEU A 412 12.50 1.21 -20.69
N ALA A 413 11.70 0.28 -21.22
CA ALA A 413 10.24 0.32 -21.11
C ALA A 413 9.79 0.25 -19.65
N SER A 414 10.41 -0.61 -18.83
CA SER A 414 10.13 -0.73 -17.40
C SER A 414 10.45 0.55 -16.63
N CYS A 415 11.61 1.16 -16.91
CA CYS A 415 11.97 2.44 -16.32
C CYS A 415 10.98 3.55 -16.73
N CYS A 416 10.62 3.63 -18.02
CA CYS A 416 9.63 4.59 -18.50
C CYS A 416 8.29 4.41 -17.81
N LEU A 417 7.78 3.17 -17.70
CA LEU A 417 6.51 2.89 -17.04
C LEU A 417 6.55 3.29 -15.56
N GLY A 418 7.59 2.88 -14.82
CA GLY A 418 7.75 3.22 -13.41
C GLY A 418 7.83 4.74 -13.18
N ILE A 419 8.62 5.45 -13.99
CA ILE A 419 8.74 6.92 -13.91
C ILE A 419 7.40 7.59 -14.21
N HIS A 420 6.68 7.17 -15.26
CA HIS A 420 5.37 7.75 -15.59
C HIS A 420 4.33 7.43 -14.51
N PHE A 421 4.37 6.25 -13.91
CA PHE A 421 3.49 5.95 -12.79
C PHE A 421 3.75 6.88 -11.59
N VAL A 422 5.00 7.02 -11.18
CA VAL A 422 5.39 7.84 -10.02
C VAL A 422 5.15 9.34 -10.25
N PHE A 423 5.53 9.85 -11.43
CA PHE A 423 5.56 11.30 -11.69
C PHE A 423 4.40 11.81 -12.55
N ALA A 424 3.52 10.95 -13.04
CA ALA A 424 2.34 11.37 -13.81
C ALA A 424 1.04 10.84 -13.20
N VAL A 425 0.91 9.52 -13.00
CA VAL A 425 -0.36 8.91 -12.54
C VAL A 425 -0.65 9.26 -11.08
N ILE A 426 0.29 9.05 -10.18
CA ILE A 426 0.08 9.32 -8.75
C ILE A 426 -0.22 10.81 -8.49
N PRO A 427 0.53 11.78 -9.05
CA PRO A 427 0.16 13.19 -8.93
C PRO A 427 -1.21 13.52 -9.51
N ALA A 428 -1.57 12.95 -10.66
CA ALA A 428 -2.88 13.19 -11.27
C ALA A 428 -4.03 12.66 -10.39
N ILE A 429 -3.89 11.47 -9.82
CA ILE A 429 -4.86 10.92 -8.86
C ILE A 429 -4.95 11.81 -7.62
N SER A 430 -3.81 12.22 -7.06
CA SER A 430 -3.76 13.11 -5.90
C SER A 430 -4.46 14.43 -6.18
N ALA A 431 -4.22 15.05 -7.33
CA ALA A 431 -4.86 16.30 -7.73
C ALA A 431 -6.39 16.15 -7.95
N GLN A 432 -6.83 15.00 -8.48
CA GLN A 432 -8.26 14.73 -8.63
C GLN A 432 -9.00 14.66 -7.30
N GLU A 433 -8.35 14.15 -6.26
CA GLU A 433 -8.90 14.01 -4.92
C GLU A 433 -8.54 15.20 -3.99
N ASP A 434 -7.96 16.28 -4.52
CA ASP A 434 -7.55 17.45 -3.74
C ASP A 434 -8.75 18.06 -3.00
N SER A 435 -8.68 18.04 -1.67
CA SER A 435 -9.72 18.54 -0.77
C SER A 435 -9.35 19.91 -0.17
N ARG A 436 -8.10 20.34 -0.31
CA ARG A 436 -7.58 21.58 0.31
C ARG A 436 -8.41 22.80 0.02
N PRO A 437 -8.82 23.09 -1.24
CA PRO A 437 -9.62 24.28 -1.51
C PRO A 437 -10.95 24.32 -0.75
N PHE A 438 -11.62 23.15 -0.62
CA PHE A 438 -12.87 23.05 0.12
C PHE A 438 -12.64 23.18 1.63
N VAL A 439 -11.61 22.50 2.15
CA VAL A 439 -11.25 22.56 3.57
C VAL A 439 -10.88 23.99 3.98
N GLU A 440 -10.06 24.67 3.20
CA GLU A 440 -9.69 26.09 3.44
C GLU A 440 -10.90 27.00 3.43
N ALA A 441 -11.86 26.78 2.51
CA ALA A 441 -13.11 27.55 2.48
C ALA A 441 -13.96 27.29 3.73
N VAL A 442 -14.07 26.03 4.17
CA VAL A 442 -14.77 25.66 5.41
C VAL A 442 -14.09 26.31 6.63
N GLU A 443 -12.76 26.24 6.70
CA GLU A 443 -11.98 26.83 7.77
C GLU A 443 -12.17 28.34 7.86
N LYS A 444 -12.09 29.01 6.73
CA LYS A 444 -12.32 30.47 6.65
C LYS A 444 -13.73 30.85 7.07
N ALA A 445 -14.72 30.04 6.71
CA ALA A 445 -16.13 30.31 7.02
C ALA A 445 -16.52 29.92 8.45
N SER A 446 -15.94 28.86 9.00
CA SER A 446 -16.24 28.38 10.36
C SER A 446 -15.45 29.13 11.46
N GLY A 447 -14.33 29.75 11.14
CA GLY A 447 -13.45 30.38 12.12
C GLY A 447 -12.93 29.35 13.14
N GLU A 448 -13.03 29.66 14.44
CA GLU A 448 -12.71 28.74 15.55
C GLU A 448 -13.88 27.84 15.95
N ASN A 449 -15.01 27.94 15.25
CA ASN A 449 -16.22 27.22 15.58
C ASN A 449 -16.14 25.72 15.21
N ARG A 450 -17.13 24.97 15.71
CA ARG A 450 -17.31 23.56 15.43
C ARG A 450 -17.76 23.34 13.97
N VAL A 451 -17.44 22.16 13.45
CA VAL A 451 -17.93 21.70 12.14
C VAL A 451 -18.74 20.45 12.33
N PHE A 452 -19.88 20.38 11.69
CA PHE A 452 -20.80 19.25 11.75
C PHE A 452 -20.89 18.56 10.40
N PHE A 453 -20.94 17.24 10.42
CA PHE A 453 -21.23 16.42 9.26
C PHE A 453 -22.61 15.80 9.42
N PHE A 454 -23.43 15.87 8.38
CA PHE A 454 -24.78 15.32 8.39
C PHE A 454 -24.89 14.08 7.50
N ASN A 455 -25.34 12.96 8.09
CA ASN A 455 -25.51 11.65 7.43
C ASN A 455 -24.27 11.23 6.62
N LEU A 456 -23.11 11.40 7.20
CA LEU A 456 -21.85 10.99 6.62
C LEU A 456 -21.16 10.00 7.53
N ASN A 457 -20.69 8.91 6.92
CA ASN A 457 -19.85 7.96 7.61
C ASN A 457 -18.51 8.64 7.91
N ALA A 458 -18.12 8.67 9.18
CA ALA A 458 -16.87 9.25 9.66
C ALA A 458 -15.64 8.67 8.94
N ASP A 459 -15.71 7.40 8.59
CA ASP A 459 -14.59 6.66 7.99
C ASP A 459 -14.00 7.26 6.72
N HIS A 460 -14.79 7.96 5.91
CA HIS A 460 -14.34 8.37 4.59
C HIS A 460 -14.26 9.88 4.39
N VAL A 461 -14.99 10.66 5.14
CA VAL A 461 -15.17 12.10 4.86
C VAL A 461 -14.69 12.98 5.99
N GLY A 462 -15.16 12.72 7.20
CA GLY A 462 -14.74 13.49 8.36
C GLY A 462 -13.25 13.30 8.66
N ILE A 463 -12.75 12.09 8.48
CA ILE A 463 -11.32 11.79 8.63
C ILE A 463 -10.50 12.54 7.59
N LYS A 464 -10.94 12.62 6.33
CA LYS A 464 -10.20 13.37 5.32
C LYS A 464 -10.20 14.86 5.62
N TYR A 465 -11.33 15.40 6.02
CA TYR A 465 -11.42 16.79 6.45
C TYR A 465 -10.45 17.07 7.61
N LEU A 466 -10.47 16.24 8.63
CA LEU A 466 -9.61 16.38 9.80
C LEU A 466 -8.13 16.18 9.48
N ALA A 467 -7.79 15.26 8.58
CA ALA A 467 -6.42 15.07 8.13
C ALA A 467 -5.85 16.32 7.45
N GLU A 468 -6.67 17.05 6.70
CA GLU A 468 -6.27 18.29 6.04
C GLU A 468 -6.18 19.49 7.01
N VAL A 469 -7.10 19.54 7.98
CA VAL A 469 -7.18 20.66 8.96
C VAL A 469 -6.17 20.49 10.08
N ASN A 470 -5.85 19.26 10.45
CA ASN A 470 -5.35 18.92 11.78
C ASN A 470 -3.89 19.27 12.02
N ASN A 471 -3.16 19.74 11.02
CA ASN A 471 -1.77 20.12 11.28
C ASN A 471 -1.62 21.37 12.15
N ALA A 472 -2.71 22.07 12.49
CA ALA A 472 -2.60 23.32 13.20
C ALA A 472 -3.68 23.62 14.25
N ARG A 473 -4.87 23.03 14.22
CA ARG A 473 -5.97 23.50 15.07
C ARG A 473 -6.96 22.38 15.41
N ARG A 474 -7.10 22.08 16.68
CA ARG A 474 -8.04 21.12 17.28
C ARG A 474 -9.50 21.59 17.15
N LYS A 475 -10.08 21.53 15.97
CA LYS A 475 -11.51 21.77 15.83
C LYS A 475 -12.30 20.57 16.31
N GLN A 476 -13.35 20.85 17.06
CA GLN A 476 -14.32 19.81 17.40
C GLN A 476 -15.18 19.53 16.17
N VAL A 477 -15.15 18.29 15.73
CA VAL A 477 -15.97 17.78 14.64
C VAL A 477 -17.03 16.86 15.21
N PHE A 478 -18.27 17.04 14.78
CA PHE A 478 -19.40 16.22 15.19
C PHE A 478 -20.10 15.60 13.99
N PHE A 479 -20.57 14.38 14.15
CA PHE A 479 -21.34 13.67 13.15
C PHE A 479 -22.78 13.54 13.61
N ILE A 480 -23.71 14.07 12.82
CA ILE A 480 -25.14 13.96 13.06
C ILE A 480 -25.67 12.89 12.11
N CYS A 481 -26.13 11.77 12.66
CA CYS A 481 -26.64 10.65 11.89
C CYS A 481 -28.05 10.28 12.33
N ASP A 482 -28.84 9.77 11.39
CA ASP A 482 -30.13 9.14 11.70
C ASP A 482 -29.91 7.84 12.49
N GLU A 483 -30.95 7.42 13.21
CA GLU A 483 -30.91 6.23 14.09
C GLU A 483 -30.46 4.95 13.42
N ASP A 484 -30.67 4.80 12.11
CA ASP A 484 -30.27 3.60 11.34
C ASP A 484 -28.76 3.51 11.05
N GLN A 485 -27.96 4.53 11.37
CA GLN A 485 -26.51 4.58 11.07
C GLN A 485 -25.64 4.68 12.33
N THR A 486 -26.19 4.53 13.50
CA THR A 486 -25.50 4.74 14.80
C THR A 486 -24.66 3.54 15.26
N THR A 487 -24.38 2.56 14.42
CA THR A 487 -23.75 1.29 14.84
C THR A 487 -22.27 1.35 15.15
N GLU A 488 -21.57 2.46 14.91
CA GLU A 488 -20.17 2.57 15.26
C GLU A 488 -19.96 3.55 16.43
N GLU A 489 -19.85 3.03 17.63
CA GLU A 489 -19.60 3.77 18.89
C GLU A 489 -18.27 4.53 18.93
N HIS A 490 -17.45 4.43 17.88
CA HIS A 490 -16.05 4.88 17.87
C HIS A 490 -15.84 6.35 17.48
N TYR A 491 -16.90 7.08 17.09
CA TYR A 491 -16.78 8.45 16.61
C TYR A 491 -17.69 9.39 17.39
N ALA A 492 -17.44 10.69 17.30
CA ALA A 492 -18.26 11.73 17.95
C ALA A 492 -19.65 11.84 17.30
N TYR A 493 -20.37 10.73 17.21
CA TYR A 493 -21.74 10.69 16.72
C TYR A 493 -22.71 11.35 17.70
N ARG A 494 -23.68 12.06 17.12
CA ARG A 494 -24.81 12.63 17.83
C ARG A 494 -26.08 12.24 17.12
N THR A 495 -27.13 11.99 17.87
CA THR A 495 -28.46 11.88 17.30
C THR A 495 -28.84 13.19 16.62
N VAL A 496 -29.82 13.14 15.71
CA VAL A 496 -30.31 14.34 15.03
C VAL A 496 -30.76 15.39 16.06
N GLU A 497 -31.48 14.99 17.11
CA GLU A 497 -31.98 15.89 18.14
C GLU A 497 -30.84 16.55 18.94
N GLU A 498 -29.85 15.78 19.40
CA GLU A 498 -28.71 16.29 20.13
C GLU A 498 -27.85 17.20 19.24
N GLY A 499 -27.53 16.76 18.03
CA GLY A 499 -26.73 17.53 17.08
C GLY A 499 -27.35 18.87 16.73
N PHE A 500 -28.67 18.89 16.48
CA PHE A 500 -29.40 20.14 16.18
C PHE A 500 -29.55 21.07 17.38
N ARG A 501 -29.57 20.54 18.61
CA ARG A 501 -29.52 21.37 19.83
C ARG A 501 -28.17 22.05 20.00
N MET A 502 -27.10 21.39 19.54
CA MET A 502 -25.74 21.94 19.61
C MET A 502 -25.42 22.94 18.49
N LEU A 503 -26.23 22.91 17.39
CA LEU A 503 -26.01 23.74 16.22
C LEU A 503 -26.54 25.16 16.47
N GLY A 504 -25.62 26.13 16.48
CA GLY A 504 -25.90 27.57 16.38
C GLY A 504 -25.77 28.07 14.93
N SER A 505 -24.66 28.81 14.67
CA SER A 505 -24.35 29.34 13.34
C SER A 505 -23.20 28.55 12.65
N GLU A 506 -22.92 27.37 13.12
CA GLU A 506 -21.84 26.54 12.64
C GLU A 506 -22.09 26.02 11.20
N ILE A 507 -21.00 25.57 10.57
CA ILE A 507 -21.05 24.93 9.23
C ILE A 507 -21.47 23.47 9.38
N VAL A 508 -22.42 23.06 8.55
CA VAL A 508 -22.82 21.67 8.37
C VAL A 508 -22.38 21.22 6.99
N ILE A 509 -21.61 20.15 6.92
CA ILE A 509 -21.14 19.53 5.67
C ILE A 509 -22.01 18.31 5.38
N LEU A 510 -22.52 18.21 4.16
CA LEU A 510 -23.38 17.11 3.74
C LEU A 510 -23.20 16.80 2.24
N ARG A 511 -23.69 15.63 1.83
CA ARG A 511 -23.86 15.33 0.40
C ARG A 511 -25.15 15.92 -0.11
N GLU A 512 -25.16 16.38 -1.36
CA GLU A 512 -26.33 16.98 -2.00
C GLU A 512 -27.61 16.15 -1.82
N LYS A 513 -27.53 14.84 -1.92
CA LYS A 513 -28.67 13.92 -1.73
C LYS A 513 -29.35 14.00 -0.34
N TYR A 514 -28.67 14.58 0.64
CA TYR A 514 -29.22 14.75 2.00
C TYR A 514 -29.72 16.17 2.27
N LEU A 515 -29.60 17.07 1.30
CA LEU A 515 -30.02 18.47 1.47
C LEU A 515 -31.50 18.61 1.78
N GLU A 516 -32.36 17.89 1.05
CA GLU A 516 -33.79 17.90 1.26
C GLU A 516 -34.15 17.41 2.67
N LYS A 517 -33.56 16.32 3.11
CA LYS A 517 -33.79 15.78 4.45
C LYS A 517 -33.32 16.75 5.55
N LEU A 518 -32.15 17.35 5.38
CA LEU A 518 -31.67 18.37 6.31
C LEU A 518 -32.60 19.56 6.35
N THR A 519 -33.12 19.98 5.20
CA THR A 519 -34.10 21.12 5.12
C THR A 519 -35.39 20.82 5.86
N GLN A 520 -35.94 19.61 5.70
CA GLN A 520 -37.13 19.18 6.44
C GLN A 520 -36.93 19.19 7.96
N LEU A 521 -35.82 18.63 8.41
CA LEU A 521 -35.47 18.58 9.83
C LEU A 521 -35.20 19.98 10.41
N ALA A 522 -34.51 20.83 9.65
CA ALA A 522 -34.28 22.23 10.05
C ALA A 522 -35.58 23.03 10.16
N GLY A 523 -36.50 22.85 9.20
CA GLY A 523 -37.83 23.48 9.22
C GLY A 523 -38.63 23.10 10.45
N ALA A 524 -38.58 21.83 10.89
CA ALA A 524 -39.24 21.38 12.12
C ALA A 524 -38.70 22.08 13.39
N MET A 525 -37.53 22.69 13.31
CA MET A 525 -36.88 23.43 14.40
C MET A 525 -36.86 24.96 14.17
N ASN A 526 -37.70 25.48 13.28
CA ASN A 526 -37.73 26.88 12.89
C ASN A 526 -36.39 27.42 12.40
N LYS A 527 -35.64 26.60 11.67
CA LYS A 527 -34.37 26.97 11.05
C LYS A 527 -34.44 26.79 9.54
N LYS A 528 -33.76 27.67 8.80
CA LYS A 528 -33.60 27.62 7.35
C LYS A 528 -32.21 27.17 7.00
N VAL A 529 -32.10 26.28 6.02
CA VAL A 529 -30.83 25.84 5.46
C VAL A 529 -30.37 26.83 4.41
N VAL A 530 -29.16 27.41 4.60
CA VAL A 530 -28.58 28.37 3.67
C VAL A 530 -27.26 27.78 3.12
N PRO A 531 -27.25 27.35 1.84
CA PRO A 531 -26.03 26.92 1.20
C PRO A 531 -24.97 28.05 1.20
N GLN A 532 -23.71 27.71 1.51
CA GLN A 532 -22.59 28.65 1.53
C GLN A 532 -21.70 28.45 0.32
N PHE A 533 -21.20 27.24 0.15
CA PHE A 533 -20.35 26.84 -0.96
C PHE A 533 -20.35 25.32 -1.13
N GLU A 534 -19.87 24.88 -2.26
CA GLU A 534 -19.65 23.47 -2.56
C GLU A 534 -18.18 23.19 -2.84
N GLY A 535 -17.75 21.93 -2.66
CA GLY A 535 -16.41 21.51 -2.95
C GLY A 535 -16.23 20.00 -2.89
N LYS A 536 -14.99 19.56 -2.97
CA LYS A 536 -14.64 18.12 -2.95
C LYS A 536 -14.00 17.73 -1.63
N LEU A 537 -14.42 16.59 -1.08
CA LEU A 537 -13.66 15.82 -0.10
C LEU A 537 -13.38 14.44 -0.71
N GLY A 538 -12.14 14.23 -1.14
CA GLY A 538 -11.80 13.10 -1.98
C GLY A 538 -12.45 13.19 -3.37
N HIS A 539 -12.96 12.06 -3.85
CA HIS A 539 -13.59 11.96 -5.18
C HIS A 539 -15.04 12.45 -5.21
N ARG A 540 -15.61 12.87 -4.08
CA ARG A 540 -17.04 13.23 -3.98
C ARG A 540 -17.22 14.72 -3.73
N ARG A 541 -18.36 15.26 -4.21
CA ARG A 541 -18.80 16.62 -3.94
C ARG A 541 -19.62 16.69 -2.66
N TYR A 542 -19.46 17.78 -1.93
CA TYR A 542 -20.14 18.11 -0.68
C TYR A 542 -20.58 19.55 -0.69
N LEU A 543 -21.64 19.81 0.07
CA LEU A 543 -22.17 21.15 0.33
C LEU A 543 -21.80 21.54 1.76
N ALA A 544 -21.35 22.77 1.93
CA ALA A 544 -21.27 23.44 3.22
C ALA A 544 -22.48 24.35 3.36
N VAL A 545 -23.26 24.18 4.41
CA VAL A 545 -24.47 24.95 4.66
C VAL A 545 -24.46 25.53 6.08
N ARG A 546 -25.24 26.57 6.31
CA ARG A 546 -25.55 27.09 7.66
C ARG A 546 -27.01 26.93 7.96
N LEU A 547 -27.33 26.68 9.23
CA LEU A 547 -28.67 26.72 9.75
C LEU A 547 -28.87 28.09 10.41
N VAL A 548 -29.75 28.90 9.82
CA VAL A 548 -30.11 30.23 10.37
C VAL A 548 -31.51 30.18 10.93
N PRO A 549 -31.85 30.93 12.01
CA PRO A 549 -33.24 31.02 12.45
C PRO A 549 -34.14 31.51 11.31
N GLU A 550 -35.32 30.92 11.18
CA GLU A 550 -36.33 31.44 10.27
C GLU A 550 -36.86 32.74 10.87
N GLU A 551 -36.62 33.87 10.20
CA GLU A 551 -37.13 35.16 10.66
C GLU A 551 -38.64 35.06 10.77
N THR A 552 -39.17 35.11 11.98
CA THR A 552 -40.61 35.21 12.20
C THR A 552 -41.07 36.49 11.48
N PRO A 553 -41.98 36.42 10.48
CA PRO A 553 -42.44 37.63 9.82
C PRO A 553 -42.92 38.58 10.88
N ALA A 554 -42.37 39.80 10.90
CA ALA A 554 -42.82 40.84 11.80
C ALA A 554 -44.35 40.93 11.65
N LYS A 555 -45.09 40.66 12.73
CA LYS A 555 -46.54 40.80 12.71
C LYS A 555 -46.86 42.22 12.26
N PRO A 556 -47.76 42.38 11.26
CA PRO A 556 -48.16 43.69 10.76
C PRO A 556 -48.82 44.55 11.82
#